data_5147bc1b3c8ef643e9fd980fa2bbb4de
#
_entry.id   5147bc1b3c8ef643e9fd980fa2bbb4de
#
_cell.length_a   1.000
_cell.length_b   1.000
_cell.length_c   1.000
_cell.angle_alpha   90.00
_cell.angle_beta   90.00
_cell.angle_gamma   90.00
#
_symmetry.space_group_name_H-M   'P 1'
#
loop_
_entity.id
_entity.type
_entity.pdbx_description
1 polymer ?
#
loop_
_entity_poly.entity_id
_entity_poly.type
_entity_poly.pdbx_seq_one_letter_code
_entity_poly.pdbx_strand_id
1 'polypeptide(L)'
;MCKGESQMKTGNLCDVAGLLVGHAQDEAARTGCTVLFAPGGFVAGVDVRGAAPGTRETDLLQSEAMMPRVNAIVLSGGSAYGLDACSGVMRALEARGEGFQTPEARVPIVCGAVLYDLAVGSAQVRPDAAMGDRALLAATANPVFGRVGAGTGATVGKLVPGAQARRSGIGSASVALPGGGTVAAMVAVNACGDIYDPETGACVACGTVEGRPVRARDALQLRQGLAGQNTTIGVVATDVRLTKTECNRLATVAHDGYALAIRPTHTVSDGDTLFAVSLGEKECGAMELQAGAVEAVWRAILDAVRRGSEGEAC
;
A
#
# COMPACT_ATOMS: atom_id res chain seq x y z
N MET A 1 28.98 -15.27 -20.61
CA MET A 1 28.34 -14.11 -21.26
C MET A 1 27.02 -13.86 -20.55
N CYS A 2 27.01 -12.92 -19.60
CA CYS A 2 25.80 -12.50 -18.91
C CYS A 2 24.93 -11.74 -19.92
N LYS A 3 23.80 -12.32 -20.30
CA LYS A 3 22.76 -11.59 -21.03
C LYS A 3 22.24 -10.50 -20.10
N GLY A 4 22.35 -9.25 -20.54
CA GLY A 4 21.85 -8.10 -19.82
C GLY A 4 20.38 -8.30 -19.46
N GLU A 5 20.08 -8.21 -18.18
CA GLU A 5 18.71 -8.07 -17.67
C GLU A 5 18.17 -6.79 -18.26
N SER A 6 17.24 -6.93 -19.19
CA SER A 6 16.36 -5.84 -19.58
C SER A 6 15.62 -5.43 -18.31
N GLN A 7 16.00 -4.31 -17.71
CA GLN A 7 15.17 -3.64 -16.71
C GLN A 7 13.85 -3.31 -17.39
N MET A 8 12.85 -4.19 -17.24
CA MET A 8 11.47 -3.82 -17.55
C MET A 8 11.17 -2.58 -16.73
N LYS A 9 10.88 -1.46 -17.38
CA LYS A 9 10.33 -0.28 -16.71
C LYS A 9 9.06 -0.77 -16.01
N THR A 10 9.15 -1.04 -14.73
CA THR A 10 7.98 -1.17 -13.90
C THR A 10 7.34 0.21 -13.91
N GLY A 11 6.16 0.34 -14.48
CA GLY A 11 5.36 1.56 -14.38
C GLY A 11 5.03 1.87 -12.93
N ASN A 12 4.24 2.89 -12.67
CA ASN A 12 3.85 3.26 -11.30
C ASN A 12 2.36 3.61 -11.23
N LEU A 13 1.85 3.87 -10.02
CA LEU A 13 0.45 4.17 -9.79
C LEU A 13 -0.06 5.38 -10.60
N CYS A 14 0.79 6.38 -10.84
CA CYS A 14 0.43 7.58 -11.60
C CYS A 14 0.40 7.38 -13.13
N ASP A 15 0.68 6.17 -13.63
CA ASP A 15 0.36 5.80 -15.03
C ASP A 15 -1.16 5.77 -15.25
N VAL A 16 -1.95 5.68 -14.19
CA VAL A 16 -3.37 6.03 -14.20
C VAL A 16 -3.49 7.55 -14.12
N ALA A 17 -3.81 8.17 -15.25
CA ALA A 17 -3.81 9.61 -15.42
C ALA A 17 -4.73 10.33 -14.40
N GLY A 18 -4.28 11.44 -13.84
CA GLY A 18 -5.02 12.24 -12.86
C GLY A 18 -4.71 11.90 -11.40
N LEU A 19 -4.03 10.78 -11.13
CA LEU A 19 -3.55 10.45 -9.79
C LEU A 19 -2.28 11.21 -9.43
N LEU A 20 -2.21 11.64 -8.18
CA LEU A 20 -1.05 12.25 -7.56
C LEU A 20 -0.71 11.50 -6.27
N VAL A 21 0.58 11.27 -6.04
CA VAL A 21 1.08 10.61 -4.83
C VAL A 21 2.09 11.52 -4.15
N GLY A 22 1.93 11.71 -2.85
CA GLY A 22 2.87 12.46 -2.03
C GLY A 22 3.28 11.71 -0.77
N HIS A 23 4.48 11.97 -0.32
CA HIS A 23 5.08 11.34 0.85
C HIS A 23 5.57 12.38 1.85
N ALA A 24 5.42 12.06 3.13
CA ALA A 24 6.12 12.76 4.19
C ALA A 24 6.59 11.73 5.22
N GLN A 25 7.81 11.90 5.74
CA GLN A 25 8.42 11.00 6.70
C GLN A 25 9.31 11.70 7.70
N ASP A 26 9.63 10.99 8.76
CA ASP A 26 10.72 11.24 9.68
C ASP A 26 11.73 10.09 9.54
N GLU A 27 12.87 10.36 8.92
CA GLU A 27 13.88 9.33 8.64
C GLU A 27 14.58 8.85 9.91
N ALA A 28 14.75 9.71 10.90
CA ALA A 28 15.37 9.36 12.18
C ALA A 28 14.45 8.46 13.01
N ALA A 29 13.16 8.77 13.04
CA ALA A 29 12.15 7.99 13.71
C ALA A 29 11.69 6.76 12.89
N ARG A 30 12.04 6.69 11.60
CA ARG A 30 11.70 5.62 10.66
C ARG A 30 10.20 5.37 10.55
N THR A 31 9.45 6.44 10.33
CA THR A 31 8.00 6.38 10.11
C THR A 31 7.58 7.48 9.12
N GLY A 32 6.39 7.34 8.54
CA GLY A 32 5.88 8.32 7.59
C GLY A 32 4.51 7.98 7.06
N CYS A 33 3.95 8.85 6.23
CA CYS A 33 2.68 8.63 5.55
C CYS A 33 2.75 8.96 4.06
N THR A 34 1.89 8.31 3.31
CA THR A 34 1.73 8.45 1.85
C THR A 34 0.29 8.82 1.56
N VAL A 35 0.07 9.83 0.74
CA VAL A 35 -1.25 10.28 0.32
C VAL A 35 -1.43 10.01 -1.16
N LEU A 36 -2.51 9.32 -1.52
CA LEU A 36 -3.05 9.24 -2.87
C LEU A 36 -4.18 10.26 -2.98
N PHE A 37 -4.14 11.10 -4.00
CA PHE A 37 -5.10 12.16 -4.25
C PHE A 37 -5.38 12.31 -5.74
N ALA A 38 -6.59 12.75 -6.08
CA ALA A 38 -6.93 13.27 -7.40
C ALA A 38 -7.90 14.45 -7.26
N PRO A 39 -7.73 15.56 -8.03
CA PRO A 39 -8.72 16.64 -8.06
C PRO A 39 -10.11 16.11 -8.40
N GLY A 40 -11.13 16.50 -7.62
CA GLY A 40 -12.50 16.02 -7.76
C GLY A 40 -12.73 14.58 -7.25
N GLY A 41 -11.72 13.92 -6.71
CA GLY A 41 -11.81 12.59 -6.10
C GLY A 41 -11.99 11.45 -7.11
N PHE A 42 -12.25 10.25 -6.60
CA PHE A 42 -12.41 9.01 -7.36
C PHE A 42 -13.46 8.08 -6.74
N VAL A 43 -14.00 7.15 -7.51
CA VAL A 43 -14.79 6.03 -6.99
C VAL A 43 -13.85 5.06 -6.30
N ALA A 44 -14.22 4.56 -5.12
CA ALA A 44 -13.35 3.67 -4.35
C ALA A 44 -14.11 2.51 -3.71
N GLY A 45 -13.38 1.42 -3.47
CA GLY A 45 -13.77 0.27 -2.68
C GLY A 45 -12.60 -0.18 -1.80
N VAL A 46 -12.85 -1.14 -0.91
CA VAL A 46 -11.85 -1.68 0.02
C VAL A 46 -12.12 -3.15 0.31
N ASP A 47 -11.05 -3.91 0.55
CA ASP A 47 -11.13 -5.23 1.18
C ASP A 47 -10.11 -5.28 2.34
N VAL A 48 -10.57 -5.66 3.53
CA VAL A 48 -9.78 -5.79 4.75
C VAL A 48 -9.72 -7.26 5.12
N ARG A 49 -8.56 -7.90 4.97
CA ARG A 49 -8.39 -9.35 5.19
C ARG A 49 -7.57 -9.72 6.40
N GLY A 50 -6.75 -8.82 6.90
CA GLY A 50 -5.99 -9.06 8.12
C GLY A 50 -6.89 -9.08 9.35
N ALA A 51 -6.51 -9.83 10.39
CA ALA A 51 -7.28 -9.93 11.64
C ALA A 51 -7.05 -8.76 12.61
N ALA A 52 -6.06 -7.90 12.35
CA ALA A 52 -5.70 -6.77 13.21
C ALA A 52 -5.60 -5.44 12.41
N PRO A 53 -6.63 -5.03 11.66
CA PRO A 53 -6.58 -3.84 10.84
C PRO A 53 -6.65 -2.55 11.67
N GLY A 54 -5.97 -1.49 11.18
CA GLY A 54 -6.18 -0.12 11.62
C GLY A 54 -6.62 0.70 10.41
N THR A 55 -7.89 1.10 10.37
CA THR A 55 -8.47 1.77 9.20
C THR A 55 -9.34 2.95 9.59
N ARG A 56 -9.60 3.85 8.62
CA ARG A 56 -10.52 4.99 8.74
C ARG A 56 -11.42 5.06 7.53
N GLU A 57 -12.73 5.32 7.76
CA GLU A 57 -13.78 5.54 6.75
C GLU A 57 -14.00 4.35 5.79
N THR A 58 -13.68 3.13 6.21
CA THR A 58 -13.89 1.92 5.39
C THR A 58 -15.36 1.55 5.26
N ASP A 59 -16.20 1.85 6.27
CA ASP A 59 -17.65 1.59 6.21
C ASP A 59 -18.33 2.42 5.12
N LEU A 60 -17.84 3.64 4.88
CA LEU A 60 -18.33 4.51 3.80
C LEU A 60 -18.09 3.90 2.40
N LEU A 61 -17.13 2.99 2.26
CA LEU A 61 -16.83 2.30 1.01
C LEU A 61 -17.71 1.08 0.74
N GLN A 62 -18.54 0.66 1.69
CA GLN A 62 -19.53 -0.40 1.46
C GLN A 62 -20.47 -0.03 0.29
N SER A 63 -20.89 -1.05 -0.46
CA SER A 63 -21.65 -0.85 -1.71
C SER A 63 -22.98 -0.12 -1.50
N GLU A 64 -23.60 -0.29 -0.34
CA GLU A 64 -24.84 0.34 0.08
C GLU A 64 -24.68 1.75 0.66
N ALA A 65 -23.45 2.15 1.00
CA ALA A 65 -23.20 3.50 1.56
C ALA A 65 -23.38 4.59 0.49
N MET A 66 -23.95 5.72 0.88
CA MET A 66 -24.44 6.76 -0.03
C MET A 66 -23.32 7.47 -0.81
N MET A 67 -22.14 7.71 -0.20
CA MET A 67 -21.10 8.53 -0.82
C MET A 67 -20.51 7.86 -2.05
N PRO A 68 -20.64 8.48 -3.25
CA PRO A 68 -20.19 7.85 -4.49
C PRO A 68 -18.69 7.98 -4.74
N ARG A 69 -18.02 8.96 -4.11
CA ARG A 69 -16.60 9.28 -4.34
C ARG A 69 -15.92 9.63 -3.02
N VAL A 70 -14.62 9.40 -2.99
CA VAL A 70 -13.72 9.84 -1.92
C VAL A 70 -12.64 10.76 -2.50
N ASN A 71 -12.05 11.62 -1.67
CA ASN A 71 -11.12 12.64 -2.12
C ASN A 71 -9.65 12.18 -2.03
N ALA A 72 -9.32 11.37 -1.01
CA ALA A 72 -7.96 10.86 -0.84
C ALA A 72 -7.94 9.52 -0.11
N ILE A 73 -6.84 8.78 -0.28
CA ILE A 73 -6.49 7.62 0.54
C ILE A 73 -5.14 7.87 1.19
N VAL A 74 -5.01 7.57 2.47
CA VAL A 74 -3.79 7.71 3.26
C VAL A 74 -3.31 6.34 3.69
N LEU A 75 -2.07 6.00 3.32
CA LEU A 75 -1.33 4.88 3.88
C LEU A 75 -0.33 5.45 4.90
N SER A 76 -0.29 4.92 6.13
CA SER A 76 0.51 5.52 7.18
C SER A 76 1.22 4.48 8.04
N GLY A 77 2.39 4.83 8.56
CA GLY A 77 3.02 4.15 9.68
C GLY A 77 2.36 4.52 11.02
N GLY A 78 3.02 4.22 12.13
CA GLY A 78 2.60 4.64 13.47
C GLY A 78 1.48 3.84 14.10
N SER A 79 1.06 2.70 13.51
CA SER A 79 -0.10 1.93 13.96
C SER A 79 -1.36 2.81 14.04
N ALA A 80 -2.33 2.51 14.89
CA ALA A 80 -3.59 3.27 15.00
C ALA A 80 -3.39 4.79 15.20
N TYR A 81 -2.28 5.23 15.80
CA TYR A 81 -1.98 6.66 15.93
C TYR A 81 -1.78 7.36 14.59
N GLY A 82 -1.21 6.66 13.60
CA GLY A 82 -0.97 7.21 12.27
C GLY A 82 -2.24 7.54 11.47
N LEU A 83 -3.42 7.11 11.92
CA LEU A 83 -4.71 7.53 11.34
C LEU A 83 -4.94 9.03 11.48
N ASP A 84 -4.25 9.73 12.39
CA ASP A 84 -4.34 11.18 12.52
C ASP A 84 -3.82 11.93 11.29
N ALA A 85 -2.92 11.33 10.50
CA ALA A 85 -2.48 11.90 9.22
C ALA A 85 -3.68 12.19 8.27
N CYS A 86 -4.73 11.36 8.30
CA CYS A 86 -5.96 11.60 7.54
C CYS A 86 -6.63 12.92 7.90
N SER A 87 -6.58 13.34 9.18
CA SER A 87 -7.18 14.59 9.65
C SER A 87 -6.47 15.81 9.07
N GLY A 88 -5.14 15.75 8.89
CA GLY A 88 -4.37 16.79 8.21
C GLY A 88 -4.71 16.90 6.73
N VAL A 89 -4.75 15.76 6.05
CA VAL A 89 -5.16 15.69 4.63
C VAL A 89 -6.56 16.26 4.44
N MET A 90 -7.50 15.91 5.33
CA MET A 90 -8.87 16.40 5.30
C MET A 90 -8.93 17.94 5.38
N ARG A 91 -8.22 18.55 6.35
CA ARG A 91 -8.16 20.01 6.48
C ARG A 91 -7.51 20.70 5.27
N ALA A 92 -6.45 20.12 4.75
CA ALA A 92 -5.75 20.65 3.59
C ALA A 92 -6.58 20.59 2.30
N LEU A 93 -7.39 19.55 2.13
CA LEU A 93 -8.35 19.42 1.02
C LEU A 93 -9.51 20.42 1.16
N GLU A 94 -10.06 20.59 2.35
CA GLU A 94 -11.09 21.61 2.64
C GLU A 94 -10.59 23.01 2.25
N ALA A 95 -9.37 23.37 2.65
CA ALA A 95 -8.74 24.64 2.29
C ALA A 95 -8.56 24.85 0.78
N ARG A 96 -8.50 23.75 -0.01
CA ARG A 96 -8.46 23.77 -1.47
C ARG A 96 -9.85 23.77 -2.12
N GLY A 97 -10.92 23.76 -1.32
CA GLY A 97 -12.29 23.67 -1.81
C GLY A 97 -12.67 22.29 -2.35
N GLU A 98 -11.92 21.23 -1.99
CA GLU A 98 -12.23 19.83 -2.29
C GLU A 98 -13.15 19.24 -1.21
N GLY A 99 -14.01 18.30 -1.58
CA GLY A 99 -14.89 17.61 -0.65
C GLY A 99 -16.34 17.59 -1.07
N PHE A 100 -17.13 16.82 -0.34
CA PHE A 100 -18.58 16.76 -0.48
C PHE A 100 -19.21 18.07 0.02
N GLN A 101 -20.02 18.72 -0.82
CA GLN A 101 -20.68 19.99 -0.48
C GLN A 101 -21.90 19.76 0.40
N THR A 102 -21.88 20.35 1.58
CA THR A 102 -23.07 20.54 2.42
C THR A 102 -23.51 22.00 2.40
N PRO A 103 -24.71 22.37 2.96
CA PRO A 103 -25.11 23.76 3.06
C PRO A 103 -24.12 24.64 3.86
N GLU A 104 -23.42 24.04 4.86
CA GLU A 104 -22.58 24.76 5.79
C GLU A 104 -21.09 24.74 5.42
N ALA A 105 -20.62 23.63 4.80
CA ALA A 105 -19.20 23.42 4.55
C ALA A 105 -18.93 22.42 3.42
N ARG A 106 -17.67 22.35 2.98
CA ARG A 106 -17.17 21.20 2.22
C ARG A 106 -16.55 20.20 3.18
N VAL A 107 -16.90 18.93 3.02
CA VAL A 107 -16.40 17.83 3.86
C VAL A 107 -15.59 16.86 2.99
N PRO A 108 -14.26 16.95 3.02
CA PRO A 108 -13.42 16.00 2.31
C PRO A 108 -13.55 14.60 2.92
N ILE A 109 -13.73 13.59 2.08
CA ILE A 109 -13.77 12.20 2.51
C ILE A 109 -12.39 11.62 2.30
N VAL A 110 -11.74 11.26 3.41
CA VAL A 110 -10.36 10.74 3.43
C VAL A 110 -10.33 9.39 4.11
N CYS A 111 -10.20 8.33 3.32
CA CYS A 111 -10.02 6.97 3.82
C CYS A 111 -8.55 6.70 4.17
N GLY A 112 -8.29 5.74 5.03
CA GLY A 112 -6.92 5.40 5.37
C GLY A 112 -6.73 4.03 5.98
N ALA A 113 -5.49 3.55 5.90
CA ALA A 113 -5.02 2.34 6.59
C ALA A 113 -3.61 2.56 7.14
N VAL A 114 -3.29 1.84 8.23
CA VAL A 114 -1.99 1.97 8.90
C VAL A 114 -1.26 0.64 9.00
N LEU A 115 0.07 0.73 8.98
CA LEU A 115 0.96 -0.37 9.31
C LEU A 115 1.66 -0.10 10.66
N TYR A 116 2.17 -1.16 11.27
CA TYR A 116 2.88 -1.09 12.55
C TYR A 116 4.40 -1.02 12.32
N ASP A 117 4.99 0.12 12.55
CA ASP A 117 6.44 0.37 12.47
C ASP A 117 7.06 0.87 13.79
N LEU A 118 6.29 0.91 14.88
CA LEU A 118 6.70 1.46 16.18
C LEU A 118 7.95 0.77 16.78
N ALA A 119 8.24 -0.46 16.36
CA ALA A 119 9.41 -1.21 16.84
C ALA A 119 10.69 -0.94 16.02
N VAL A 120 10.61 -0.15 14.93
CA VAL A 120 11.73 0.00 13.97
C VAL A 120 12.60 1.21 14.27
N GLY A 121 12.00 2.31 14.67
CA GLY A 121 12.68 3.54 15.02
C GLY A 121 12.24 4.05 16.39
N SER A 122 11.54 5.17 16.42
CA SER A 122 11.01 5.75 17.65
C SER A 122 9.50 5.56 17.73
N ALA A 123 9.02 4.86 18.76
CA ALA A 123 7.59 4.74 19.04
C ALA A 123 6.94 6.06 19.53
N GLN A 124 7.73 7.08 19.82
CA GLN A 124 7.23 8.39 20.28
C GLN A 124 6.93 9.34 19.13
N VAL A 125 7.56 9.17 17.98
CA VAL A 125 7.29 9.94 16.77
C VAL A 125 6.43 9.11 15.84
N ARG A 126 5.28 9.64 15.49
CA ARG A 126 4.26 8.95 14.67
C ARG A 126 3.67 9.94 13.68
N PRO A 127 3.23 9.46 12.51
CA PRO A 127 2.54 10.31 11.56
C PRO A 127 1.32 10.97 12.22
N ASP A 128 1.29 12.29 12.16
CA ASP A 128 0.26 13.16 12.69
C ASP A 128 -0.41 13.97 11.57
N ALA A 129 -1.36 14.83 11.95
CA ALA A 129 -2.05 15.68 11.01
C ALA A 129 -1.11 16.62 10.23
N ALA A 130 -0.04 17.12 10.86
CA ALA A 130 0.93 17.98 10.17
C ALA A 130 1.74 17.19 9.13
N MET A 131 2.05 15.92 9.41
CA MET A 131 2.70 15.04 8.44
C MET A 131 1.78 14.71 7.26
N GLY A 132 0.49 14.46 7.51
CA GLY A 132 -0.52 14.27 6.47
C GLY A 132 -0.67 15.46 5.53
N ASP A 133 -0.69 16.69 6.07
CA ASP A 133 -0.72 17.91 5.30
C ASP A 133 0.52 18.04 4.40
N ARG A 134 1.73 17.84 4.97
CA ARG A 134 2.98 17.87 4.18
C ARG A 134 2.98 16.81 3.06
N ALA A 135 2.47 15.61 3.32
CA ALA A 135 2.37 14.57 2.30
C ALA A 135 1.45 14.98 1.15
N LEU A 136 0.29 15.59 1.45
CA LEU A 136 -0.60 16.10 0.41
C LEU A 136 0.02 17.27 -0.38
N LEU A 137 0.77 18.15 0.28
CA LEU A 137 1.47 19.25 -0.38
C LEU A 137 2.57 18.76 -1.34
N ALA A 138 3.21 17.63 -1.01
CA ALA A 138 4.25 17.00 -1.83
C ALA A 138 3.68 16.12 -2.96
N ALA A 139 2.34 16.05 -3.14
CA ALA A 139 1.73 15.16 -4.13
C ALA A 139 2.10 15.56 -5.56
N THR A 140 2.57 14.57 -6.33
CA THR A 140 3.09 14.72 -7.69
C THR A 140 2.67 13.54 -8.57
N ALA A 141 2.65 13.73 -9.90
CA ALA A 141 2.48 12.66 -10.87
C ALA A 141 3.75 11.81 -11.09
N ASN A 142 4.89 12.22 -10.55
CA ASN A 142 6.17 11.51 -10.64
C ASN A 142 6.73 11.20 -9.24
N PRO A 143 6.03 10.37 -8.42
CA PRO A 143 6.47 10.06 -7.07
C PRO A 143 7.71 9.16 -7.07
N VAL A 144 8.46 9.22 -5.98
CA VAL A 144 9.55 8.28 -5.68
C VAL A 144 9.01 7.12 -4.83
N PHE A 145 9.68 5.98 -4.88
CA PHE A 145 9.31 4.78 -4.12
C PHE A 145 10.52 4.23 -3.36
N GLY A 146 10.28 3.29 -2.46
CA GLY A 146 11.30 2.70 -1.58
C GLY A 146 11.04 3.07 -0.12
N ARG A 147 12.06 3.52 0.60
CA ARG A 147 11.95 3.88 2.03
C ARG A 147 11.44 5.30 2.24
N VAL A 148 10.29 5.60 1.68
CA VAL A 148 9.62 6.92 1.76
C VAL A 148 8.18 6.76 2.25
N GLY A 149 7.63 7.81 2.83
CA GLY A 149 6.26 7.82 3.30
C GLY A 149 5.94 6.63 4.23
N ALA A 150 4.84 5.94 3.97
CA ALA A 150 4.43 4.74 4.72
C ALA A 150 5.44 3.58 4.64
N GLY A 151 6.34 3.58 3.63
CA GLY A 151 7.38 2.57 3.49
C GLY A 151 8.62 2.79 4.36
N THR A 152 8.74 3.94 5.02
CA THR A 152 9.97 4.35 5.74
C THR A 152 10.38 3.38 6.85
N GLY A 153 9.43 2.88 7.63
CA GLY A 153 9.65 1.92 8.72
C GLY A 153 9.31 0.47 8.38
N ALA A 154 8.91 0.19 7.14
CA ALA A 154 8.44 -1.13 6.74
C ALA A 154 9.53 -2.21 6.75
N THR A 155 9.18 -3.42 7.20
CA THR A 155 10.08 -4.58 7.30
C THR A 155 9.35 -5.88 6.97
N VAL A 156 10.09 -6.93 6.56
CA VAL A 156 9.55 -8.26 6.23
C VAL A 156 10.37 -9.39 6.87
N GLY A 157 9.88 -10.63 6.83
CA GLY A 157 10.62 -11.81 7.29
C GLY A 157 10.76 -11.89 8.81
N LYS A 158 9.67 -11.71 9.56
CA LYS A 158 9.66 -11.59 11.03
C LYS A 158 9.29 -12.88 11.77
N LEU A 159 8.94 -13.95 11.04
CA LEU A 159 8.34 -15.17 11.64
C LEU A 159 9.35 -16.10 12.31
N VAL A 160 10.62 -16.06 11.93
CA VAL A 160 11.63 -16.97 12.51
C VAL A 160 12.11 -16.40 13.84
N PRO A 161 12.07 -17.18 14.95
CA PRO A 161 12.60 -16.73 16.23
C PRO A 161 14.08 -16.34 16.15
N GLY A 162 14.44 -15.18 16.71
CA GLY A 162 15.80 -14.67 16.68
C GLY A 162 16.26 -14.07 15.35
N ALA A 163 15.45 -14.17 14.29
CA ALA A 163 15.81 -13.55 13.03
C ALA A 163 15.66 -12.02 13.10
N GLN A 164 16.60 -11.35 12.45
CA GLN A 164 16.48 -9.91 12.15
C GLN A 164 15.59 -9.75 10.92
N ALA A 165 14.58 -8.90 11.04
CA ALA A 165 13.72 -8.53 9.93
C ALA A 165 14.51 -7.77 8.86
N ARG A 166 14.19 -8.01 7.59
CA ARG A 166 14.77 -7.28 6.47
C ARG A 166 13.99 -5.99 6.20
N ARG A 167 14.70 -4.92 5.86
CA ARG A 167 14.06 -3.66 5.44
C ARG A 167 13.27 -3.85 4.15
N SER A 168 12.15 -3.15 4.09
CA SER A 168 11.25 -3.10 2.95
C SER A 168 10.94 -1.63 2.62
N GLY A 169 9.83 -1.37 1.98
CA GLY A 169 9.46 -0.02 1.57
C GLY A 169 8.02 0.05 1.06
N ILE A 170 7.77 1.11 0.30
CA ILE A 170 6.60 1.24 -0.56
C ILE A 170 7.05 1.08 -2.01
N GLY A 171 6.36 0.25 -2.78
CA GLY A 171 6.67 -0.01 -4.18
C GLY A 171 5.45 0.19 -5.06
N SER A 172 5.68 0.26 -6.37
CA SER A 172 4.61 0.48 -7.34
C SER A 172 4.89 -0.24 -8.66
N ALA A 173 3.82 -0.62 -9.33
CA ALA A 173 3.87 -1.20 -10.69
C ALA A 173 2.58 -0.89 -11.45
N SER A 174 2.65 -0.89 -12.78
CA SER A 174 1.48 -0.78 -13.65
C SER A 174 1.47 -1.88 -14.71
N VAL A 175 0.29 -2.21 -15.18
CA VAL A 175 0.01 -3.19 -16.24
C VAL A 175 -0.92 -2.54 -17.25
N ALA A 176 -0.51 -2.53 -18.53
CA ALA A 176 -1.39 -2.16 -19.63
C ALA A 176 -2.30 -3.35 -19.97
N LEU A 177 -3.61 -3.10 -20.06
CA LEU A 177 -4.59 -4.15 -20.33
C LEU A 177 -4.75 -4.36 -21.85
N PRO A 178 -4.78 -5.60 -22.35
CA PRO A 178 -4.92 -5.89 -23.77
C PRO A 178 -6.16 -5.27 -24.43
N GLY A 179 -7.30 -5.26 -23.72
CA GLY A 179 -8.55 -4.62 -24.16
C GLY A 179 -8.55 -3.10 -24.06
N GLY A 180 -7.46 -2.49 -23.61
CA GLY A 180 -7.31 -1.05 -23.38
C GLY A 180 -7.52 -0.71 -21.91
N GLY A 181 -6.84 0.34 -21.48
CA GLY A 181 -6.80 0.76 -20.08
C GLY A 181 -5.51 0.37 -19.37
N THR A 182 -5.38 0.87 -18.18
CA THR A 182 -4.23 0.66 -17.30
C THR A 182 -4.75 0.28 -15.91
N VAL A 183 -4.13 -0.71 -15.31
CA VAL A 183 -4.27 -0.99 -13.88
C VAL A 183 -2.90 -0.87 -13.22
N ALA A 184 -2.85 -0.23 -12.08
CA ALA A 184 -1.61 0.02 -11.36
C ALA A 184 -1.80 -0.23 -9.87
N ALA A 185 -0.73 -0.55 -9.16
CA ALA A 185 -0.74 -0.75 -7.72
C ALA A 185 0.39 0.01 -7.03
N MET A 186 0.13 0.40 -5.79
CA MET A 186 1.10 0.92 -4.83
C MET A 186 0.92 0.19 -3.50
N VAL A 187 1.99 -0.40 -2.96
CA VAL A 187 1.92 -1.24 -1.76
C VAL A 187 3.05 -0.91 -0.79
N ALA A 188 2.71 -0.57 0.45
CA ALA A 188 3.64 -0.48 1.56
C ALA A 188 3.71 -1.85 2.26
N VAL A 189 4.88 -2.50 2.22
CA VAL A 189 5.06 -3.91 2.56
C VAL A 189 5.70 -4.07 3.93
N ASN A 190 4.91 -4.28 4.97
CA ASN A 190 5.38 -4.51 6.34
C ASN A 190 4.95 -5.91 6.85
N ALA A 191 5.09 -6.93 6.02
CA ALA A 191 4.59 -8.27 6.25
C ALA A 191 5.34 -9.04 7.35
N CYS A 192 4.66 -9.96 8.01
CA CYS A 192 5.33 -10.96 8.85
C CYS A 192 6.01 -12.05 8.03
N GLY A 193 5.43 -12.42 6.89
CA GLY A 193 5.92 -13.43 5.99
C GLY A 193 7.15 -13.02 5.18
N ASP A 194 7.70 -14.02 4.48
CA ASP A 194 8.79 -13.84 3.52
C ASP A 194 8.23 -13.45 2.16
N ILE A 195 9.05 -12.78 1.36
CA ILE A 195 8.67 -12.33 0.02
C ILE A 195 9.23 -13.28 -1.04
N TYR A 196 8.35 -13.72 -1.92
CA TYR A 196 8.66 -14.62 -3.03
C TYR A 196 8.31 -13.97 -4.36
N ASP A 197 9.14 -14.21 -5.36
CA ASP A 197 8.83 -13.90 -6.74
C ASP A 197 7.88 -14.98 -7.30
N PRO A 198 6.65 -14.63 -7.72
CA PRO A 198 5.69 -15.62 -8.21
C PRO A 198 6.09 -16.30 -9.52
N GLU A 199 6.89 -15.63 -10.36
CA GLU A 199 7.32 -16.17 -11.66
C GLU A 199 8.42 -17.21 -11.51
N THR A 200 9.36 -16.96 -10.61
CA THR A 200 10.54 -17.84 -10.43
C THR A 200 10.43 -18.76 -9.23
N GLY A 201 9.53 -18.47 -8.28
CA GLY A 201 9.44 -19.16 -7.00
C GLY A 201 10.58 -18.83 -6.03
N ALA A 202 11.49 -17.92 -6.41
CA ALA A 202 12.62 -17.53 -5.58
C ALA A 202 12.18 -16.71 -4.35
N CYS A 203 12.80 -16.95 -3.20
CA CYS A 203 12.66 -16.08 -2.03
C CYS A 203 13.51 -14.81 -2.26
N VAL A 204 12.82 -13.67 -2.38
CA VAL A 204 13.44 -12.36 -2.62
C VAL A 204 13.88 -11.70 -1.32
N ALA A 205 13.09 -11.87 -0.25
CA ALA A 205 13.43 -11.36 1.07
C ALA A 205 12.85 -12.24 2.17
N CYS A 206 13.66 -12.52 3.17
CA CYS A 206 13.30 -13.21 4.41
C CYS A 206 14.15 -12.65 5.56
N GLY A 207 13.85 -13.06 6.78
CA GLY A 207 14.68 -12.72 7.94
C GLY A 207 16.09 -13.33 7.85
N THR A 208 17.02 -12.80 8.66
CA THR A 208 18.39 -13.32 8.74
C THR A 208 18.76 -13.69 10.17
N VAL A 209 19.48 -14.80 10.34
CA VAL A 209 20.10 -15.22 11.61
C VAL A 209 21.60 -15.27 11.37
N GLU A 210 22.38 -14.52 12.17
CA GLU A 210 23.83 -14.40 12.00
C GLU A 210 24.24 -14.04 10.57
N GLY A 211 23.48 -13.16 9.93
CA GLY A 211 23.72 -12.71 8.54
C GLY A 211 23.31 -13.71 7.46
N ARG A 212 22.77 -14.88 7.82
CA ARG A 212 22.32 -15.90 6.85
C ARG A 212 20.80 -15.82 6.66
N PRO A 213 20.29 -15.82 5.42
CA PRO A 213 18.86 -15.87 5.15
C PRO A 213 18.21 -17.11 5.75
N VAL A 214 17.10 -16.93 6.47
CA VAL A 214 16.31 -18.03 7.06
C VAL A 214 14.84 -17.83 6.70
N ARG A 215 14.30 -18.77 5.93
CA ARG A 215 12.91 -18.72 5.47
C ARG A 215 11.97 -19.32 6.50
N ALA A 216 10.82 -18.69 6.70
CA ALA A 216 9.80 -19.18 7.64
C ALA A 216 9.37 -20.63 7.35
N ARG A 217 9.26 -21.02 6.08
CA ARG A 217 8.86 -22.38 5.67
C ARG A 217 9.85 -23.48 6.07
N ASP A 218 11.13 -23.13 6.28
CA ASP A 218 12.19 -24.09 6.65
C ASP A 218 12.43 -24.10 8.17
N ALA A 219 11.77 -23.23 8.93
CA ALA A 219 11.92 -23.16 10.36
C ALA A 219 11.09 -24.26 11.07
N LEU A 220 11.66 -24.89 12.09
CA LEU A 220 10.95 -25.89 12.91
C LEU A 220 9.87 -25.27 13.79
N GLN A 221 10.05 -24.01 14.15
CA GLN A 221 9.10 -23.23 14.97
C GLN A 221 8.95 -21.84 14.40
N LEU A 222 7.72 -21.29 14.49
CA LEU A 222 7.43 -19.91 14.16
C LEU A 222 7.25 -19.08 15.43
N ARG A 223 7.61 -17.80 15.34
CA ARG A 223 7.48 -16.84 16.43
C ARG A 223 6.01 -16.65 16.79
N GLN A 224 5.71 -16.70 18.09
CA GLN A 224 4.41 -16.42 18.66
C GLN A 224 4.35 -14.95 19.14
N GLY A 225 3.14 -14.41 19.31
CA GLY A 225 2.94 -13.11 19.95
C GLY A 225 3.23 -11.90 19.08
N LEU A 226 3.17 -12.03 17.74
CA LEU A 226 3.30 -10.91 16.81
C LEU A 226 1.95 -10.19 16.53
N ALA A 227 0.94 -10.40 17.37
CA ALA A 227 -0.40 -9.87 17.15
C ALA A 227 -0.39 -8.35 16.91
N GLY A 228 -0.97 -7.90 15.77
CA GLY A 228 -1.09 -6.50 15.42
C GLY A 228 0.21 -5.77 15.07
N GLN A 229 1.31 -6.49 14.83
CA GLN A 229 2.63 -5.89 14.56
C GLN A 229 3.04 -5.95 13.08
N ASN A 230 2.18 -6.44 12.21
CA ASN A 230 2.47 -6.62 10.79
C ASN A 230 1.27 -6.16 9.99
N THR A 231 1.52 -5.67 8.79
CA THR A 231 0.44 -5.20 7.93
C THR A 231 1.00 -4.88 6.56
N THR A 232 0.35 -5.34 5.51
CA THR A 232 0.59 -4.86 4.15
C THR A 232 -0.61 -4.04 3.71
N ILE A 233 -0.39 -2.77 3.38
CA ILE A 233 -1.44 -1.85 2.96
C ILE A 233 -1.16 -1.33 1.56
N GLY A 234 -2.21 -1.20 0.74
CA GLY A 234 -2.00 -0.77 -0.63
C GLY A 234 -3.23 -0.18 -1.29
N VAL A 235 -3.02 0.28 -2.51
CA VAL A 235 -4.05 0.78 -3.42
C VAL A 235 -3.83 0.17 -4.80
N VAL A 236 -4.91 -0.31 -5.41
CA VAL A 236 -5.00 -0.59 -6.85
C VAL A 236 -5.79 0.53 -7.51
N ALA A 237 -5.30 1.05 -8.61
CA ALA A 237 -5.95 2.11 -9.37
C ALA A 237 -6.14 1.71 -10.83
N THR A 238 -7.19 2.20 -11.46
CA THR A 238 -7.44 1.99 -12.88
C THR A 238 -8.10 3.19 -13.53
N ASP A 239 -7.86 3.37 -14.84
CA ASP A 239 -8.57 4.30 -15.70
C ASP A 239 -9.81 3.67 -16.37
N VAL A 240 -10.14 2.43 -16.02
CA VAL A 240 -11.40 1.77 -16.37
C VAL A 240 -12.50 2.27 -15.44
N ARG A 241 -13.67 2.60 -16.03
CA ARG A 241 -14.85 3.07 -15.27
C ARG A 241 -15.43 1.94 -14.44
N LEU A 242 -15.50 2.12 -13.13
CA LEU A 242 -16.07 1.16 -12.19
C LEU A 242 -17.08 1.83 -11.26
N THR A 243 -18.08 1.07 -10.88
CA THR A 243 -18.95 1.37 -9.75
C THR A 243 -18.24 1.06 -8.42
N LYS A 244 -18.78 1.53 -7.31
CA LYS A 244 -18.27 1.21 -5.96
C LYS A 244 -18.23 -0.30 -5.71
N THR A 245 -19.27 -1.02 -6.11
CA THR A 245 -19.35 -2.49 -5.97
C THR A 245 -18.26 -3.19 -6.77
N GLU A 246 -17.97 -2.72 -7.96
CA GLU A 246 -16.88 -3.26 -8.78
C GLU A 246 -15.51 -2.92 -8.21
N CYS A 247 -15.33 -1.72 -7.62
CA CYS A 247 -14.12 -1.39 -6.87
C CYS A 247 -13.92 -2.32 -5.67
N ASN A 248 -14.96 -2.59 -4.87
CA ASN A 248 -14.89 -3.56 -3.78
C ASN A 248 -14.48 -4.95 -4.29
N ARG A 249 -15.09 -5.40 -5.40
CA ARG A 249 -14.73 -6.69 -6.01
C ARG A 249 -13.29 -6.70 -6.53
N LEU A 250 -12.81 -5.60 -7.12
CA LEU A 250 -11.44 -5.45 -7.58
C LEU A 250 -10.46 -5.53 -6.40
N ALA A 251 -10.73 -4.83 -5.29
CA ALA A 251 -9.94 -4.90 -4.07
C ALA A 251 -9.84 -6.34 -3.54
N THR A 252 -10.98 -7.04 -3.51
CA THR A 252 -11.06 -8.46 -3.07
C THR A 252 -10.16 -9.37 -3.91
N VAL A 253 -10.23 -9.30 -5.23
CA VAL A 253 -9.44 -10.17 -6.11
C VAL A 253 -7.97 -9.78 -6.09
N ALA A 254 -7.65 -8.49 -6.03
CA ALA A 254 -6.29 -7.99 -6.02
C ALA A 254 -5.47 -8.47 -4.80
N HIS A 255 -6.12 -8.87 -3.69
CA HIS A 255 -5.46 -9.52 -2.54
C HIS A 255 -4.78 -10.85 -2.91
N ASP A 256 -5.17 -11.49 -4.01
CA ASP A 256 -4.46 -12.69 -4.48
C ASP A 256 -3.01 -12.37 -4.84
N GLY A 257 -2.71 -11.13 -5.27
CA GLY A 257 -1.35 -10.64 -5.46
C GLY A 257 -0.51 -10.64 -4.17
N TYR A 258 -1.13 -10.37 -2.99
CA TYR A 258 -0.46 -10.55 -1.70
C TYR A 258 -0.14 -12.04 -1.47
N ALA A 259 -1.11 -12.93 -1.66
CA ALA A 259 -0.93 -14.37 -1.42
C ALA A 259 0.09 -15.01 -2.38
N LEU A 260 0.25 -14.48 -3.57
CA LEU A 260 1.29 -14.92 -4.51
C LEU A 260 2.70 -14.52 -4.04
N ALA A 261 2.88 -13.31 -3.54
CA ALA A 261 4.20 -12.75 -3.22
C ALA A 261 4.60 -12.84 -1.74
N ILE A 262 3.65 -12.93 -0.79
CA ILE A 262 3.91 -12.93 0.66
C ILE A 262 3.49 -14.27 1.25
N ARG A 263 4.40 -14.95 1.96
CA ARG A 263 4.13 -16.29 2.51
C ARG A 263 4.62 -16.43 3.95
N PRO A 264 3.67 -16.61 4.89
CA PRO A 264 2.22 -16.43 4.80
C PRO A 264 1.81 -14.96 4.77
N THR A 265 0.56 -14.69 4.36
CA THR A 265 -0.13 -13.40 4.45
C THR A 265 -1.51 -13.59 5.10
N HIS A 266 -2.19 -12.50 5.45
CA HIS A 266 -3.54 -12.49 6.06
C HIS A 266 -3.63 -13.31 7.34
N THR A 267 -2.55 -13.36 8.12
CA THR A 267 -2.51 -14.11 9.38
C THR A 267 -3.25 -13.35 10.49
N VAL A 268 -3.39 -13.99 11.64
CA VAL A 268 -3.95 -13.36 12.85
C VAL A 268 -3.14 -12.15 13.34
N SER A 269 -1.92 -11.98 12.82
CA SER A 269 -0.99 -10.91 13.18
C SER A 269 -0.97 -9.75 12.18
N ASP A 270 -1.65 -9.90 11.05
CA ASP A 270 -1.64 -8.93 9.96
C ASP A 270 -2.89 -8.03 9.99
N GLY A 271 -2.75 -6.80 9.54
CA GLY A 271 -3.85 -5.84 9.33
C GLY A 271 -4.07 -5.53 7.85
N ASP A 272 -3.80 -6.51 6.98
CA ASP A 272 -3.75 -6.36 5.53
C ASP A 272 -5.02 -5.71 4.96
N THR A 273 -4.82 -4.60 4.25
CA THR A 273 -5.90 -3.78 3.69
C THR A 273 -5.52 -3.33 2.28
N LEU A 274 -6.43 -3.49 1.34
CA LEU A 274 -6.25 -3.05 -0.04
C LEU A 274 -7.45 -2.22 -0.49
N PHE A 275 -7.18 -0.98 -0.91
CA PHE A 275 -8.17 -0.14 -1.57
C PHE A 275 -8.11 -0.36 -3.08
N ALA A 276 -9.25 -0.16 -3.76
CA ALA A 276 -9.29 -0.06 -5.22
C ALA A 276 -9.95 1.25 -5.62
N VAL A 277 -9.37 1.96 -6.59
CA VAL A 277 -9.87 3.26 -7.06
C VAL A 277 -10.03 3.28 -8.58
N SER A 278 -11.07 3.96 -9.04
CA SER A 278 -11.36 4.16 -10.46
C SER A 278 -11.50 5.65 -10.75
N LEU A 279 -10.73 6.12 -11.77
CA LEU A 279 -10.74 7.52 -12.20
C LEU A 279 -11.16 7.71 -13.66
N GLY A 280 -11.23 6.63 -14.44
CA GLY A 280 -11.37 6.74 -15.88
C GLY A 280 -12.78 6.49 -16.39
N GLU A 281 -12.85 6.56 -17.71
CA GLU A 281 -14.06 6.29 -18.48
C GLU A 281 -13.85 5.16 -19.48
N LYS A 282 -12.67 4.49 -19.46
CA LYS A 282 -12.39 3.36 -20.33
C LYS A 282 -13.23 2.15 -19.96
N GLU A 283 -13.43 1.28 -20.90
CA GLU A 283 -14.10 0.00 -20.70
C GLU A 283 -13.10 -1.14 -20.91
N CYS A 284 -13.20 -2.17 -20.08
CA CYS A 284 -12.36 -3.37 -20.16
C CYS A 284 -13.14 -4.57 -19.61
N GLY A 285 -12.79 -5.77 -20.03
CA GLY A 285 -13.34 -6.99 -19.49
C GLY A 285 -13.00 -7.14 -18.00
N ALA A 286 -13.99 -7.47 -17.16
CA ALA A 286 -13.80 -7.58 -15.71
C ALA A 286 -12.71 -8.59 -15.34
N MET A 287 -12.61 -9.72 -16.01
CA MET A 287 -11.59 -10.74 -15.74
C MET A 287 -10.19 -10.28 -16.13
N GLU A 288 -10.08 -9.55 -17.23
CA GLU A 288 -8.82 -8.98 -17.69
C GLU A 288 -8.30 -7.93 -16.70
N LEU A 289 -9.18 -7.01 -16.26
CA LEU A 289 -8.86 -6.02 -15.24
C LEU A 289 -8.42 -6.68 -13.92
N GLN A 290 -9.16 -7.69 -13.45
CA GLN A 290 -8.84 -8.39 -12.20
C GLN A 290 -7.50 -9.14 -12.27
N ALA A 291 -7.21 -9.82 -13.38
CA ALA A 291 -5.94 -10.49 -13.59
C ALA A 291 -4.77 -9.49 -13.61
N GLY A 292 -4.92 -8.37 -14.33
CA GLY A 292 -3.94 -7.29 -14.34
C GLY A 292 -3.74 -6.65 -12.96
N ALA A 293 -4.79 -6.52 -12.15
CA ALA A 293 -4.70 -6.00 -10.79
C ALA A 293 -3.88 -6.93 -9.86
N VAL A 294 -4.10 -8.23 -9.93
CA VAL A 294 -3.29 -9.22 -9.20
C VAL A 294 -1.81 -9.09 -9.60
N GLU A 295 -1.55 -8.98 -10.91
CA GLU A 295 -0.20 -8.82 -11.43
C GLU A 295 0.44 -7.51 -10.96
N ALA A 296 -0.24 -6.39 -11.06
CA ALA A 296 0.26 -5.10 -10.60
C ALA A 296 0.61 -5.13 -9.09
N VAL A 297 -0.20 -5.79 -8.28
CA VAL A 297 0.01 -5.90 -6.83
C VAL A 297 1.26 -6.71 -6.48
N TRP A 298 1.44 -7.92 -7.02
CA TRP A 298 2.64 -8.68 -6.66
C TRP A 298 3.92 -8.04 -7.22
N ARG A 299 3.86 -7.37 -8.38
CA ARG A 299 4.98 -6.59 -8.92
C ARG A 299 5.33 -5.41 -8.02
N ALA A 300 4.33 -4.67 -7.51
CA ALA A 300 4.54 -3.58 -6.56
C ALA A 300 5.17 -4.06 -5.25
N ILE A 301 4.81 -5.26 -4.76
CA ILE A 301 5.45 -5.88 -3.59
C ILE A 301 6.92 -6.16 -3.85
N LEU A 302 7.27 -6.74 -5.00
CA LEU A 302 8.67 -6.99 -5.35
C LEU A 302 9.47 -5.68 -5.49
N ASP A 303 8.88 -4.65 -6.11
CA ASP A 303 9.48 -3.32 -6.25
C ASP A 303 9.75 -2.69 -4.87
N ALA A 304 8.79 -2.78 -3.93
CA ALA A 304 8.93 -2.27 -2.56
C ALA A 304 10.15 -2.87 -1.84
N VAL A 305 10.32 -4.18 -1.93
CA VAL A 305 11.40 -4.89 -1.23
C VAL A 305 12.75 -4.65 -1.91
N ARG A 306 12.82 -4.63 -3.23
CA ARG A 306 14.05 -4.33 -3.98
C ARG A 306 14.55 -2.93 -3.65
N ARG A 307 13.71 -1.91 -3.75
CA ARG A 307 14.06 -0.52 -3.40
C ARG A 307 14.32 -0.33 -1.90
N GLY A 308 13.57 -1.03 -1.05
CA GLY A 308 13.74 -0.97 0.40
C GLY A 308 15.08 -1.53 0.88
N SER A 309 15.69 -2.45 0.13
CA SER A 309 16.98 -3.06 0.43
C SER A 309 18.18 -2.43 -0.31
N GLU A 310 17.96 -1.40 -1.12
CA GLU A 310 19.07 -0.67 -1.76
C GLU A 310 20.01 -0.08 -0.71
N GLY A 311 21.31 -0.39 -0.86
CA GLY A 311 22.37 0.01 0.08
C GLY A 311 22.58 -0.90 1.28
N GLU A 312 21.84 -2.00 1.40
CA GLU A 312 22.17 -3.10 2.34
C GLU A 312 23.05 -4.13 1.62
N ALA A 313 24.19 -4.48 2.23
CA ALA A 313 25.01 -5.57 1.71
C ALA A 313 24.23 -6.90 1.79
N CYS A 314 24.25 -7.66 0.69
CA CYS A 314 23.69 -9.00 0.65
C CYS A 314 24.47 -9.97 1.53
#